data_eb478d3b119fd52cfb3c6503084c64a9
#
_entry.id   eb478d3b119fd52cfb3c6503084c64a9
#
_cell.length_a   1.000
_cell.length_b   1.000
_cell.length_c   1.000
_cell.angle_alpha   90.00
_cell.angle_beta   90.00
_cell.angle_gamma   90.00
#
_symmetry.space_group_name_H-M   'P 1'
#
loop_
_entity.id
_entity.type
_entity.pdbx_description
1 polymer ?
#
loop_
_entity_poly.entity_id
_entity_poly.type
_entity_poly.pdbx_seq_one_letter_code
_entity_poly.pdbx_strand_id
1 'polypeptide(L)'
;TVAILIRHLCSQLFAYAAGEELCDSDPTALLKRSVKRPRVRHHPPLPWQEIPKFLSRVDDAGYRVTVIALRLMALTYVRTAELRKAHWSEFDLDSAMWTVPAGRMKMRDPHIVPLSKQAIVLLKELHTLTGGSKVLFPGFRKPGTVMSATTLNKVLERMGYGGQFSSHGFRSTATTL
;
A
#
# COMPACT_ATOMS: atom_id res chain seq x y z
N THR A 1 -15.74 5.36 -10.91
CA THR A 1 -16.58 4.56 -11.83
C THR A 1 -15.95 4.51 -13.21
N VAL A 2 -16.24 3.43 -13.97
CA VAL A 2 -15.73 3.23 -15.34
C VAL A 2 -16.07 4.44 -16.24
N ALA A 3 -17.28 4.99 -16.13
CA ALA A 3 -17.70 6.16 -16.90
C ALA A 3 -16.80 7.40 -16.70
N ILE A 4 -16.34 7.64 -15.46
CA ILE A 4 -15.41 8.74 -15.17
C ILE A 4 -14.04 8.48 -15.82
N LEU A 5 -13.56 7.24 -15.78
CA LEU A 5 -12.30 6.87 -16.40
C LEU A 5 -12.36 7.02 -17.92
N ILE A 6 -13.41 6.49 -18.57
CA ILE A 6 -13.63 6.61 -20.00
C ILE A 6 -13.66 8.11 -20.40
N ARG A 7 -14.48 8.92 -19.72
CA ARG A 7 -14.54 10.36 -19.98
C ARG A 7 -13.15 11.02 -19.86
N HIS A 8 -12.38 10.65 -18.83
CA HIS A 8 -11.04 11.21 -18.63
C HIS A 8 -10.08 10.82 -19.76
N LEU A 9 -10.10 9.58 -20.20
CA LEU A 9 -9.27 9.09 -21.31
C LEU A 9 -9.67 9.80 -22.63
N CYS A 10 -10.99 9.93 -22.91
CA CYS A 10 -11.46 10.67 -24.07
C CYS A 10 -11.02 12.13 -24.02
N SER A 11 -11.16 12.79 -22.86
CA SER A 11 -10.72 14.19 -22.70
C SER A 11 -9.22 14.36 -22.94
N GLN A 12 -8.40 13.40 -22.49
CA GLN A 12 -6.95 13.42 -22.77
C GLN A 12 -6.65 13.24 -24.26
N LEU A 13 -7.37 12.32 -24.92
CA LEU A 13 -7.23 12.09 -26.36
C LEU A 13 -7.59 13.34 -27.17
N PHE A 14 -8.72 13.98 -26.88
CA PHE A 14 -9.15 15.21 -27.56
C PHE A 14 -8.23 16.40 -27.25
N ALA A 15 -7.70 16.49 -26.02
CA ALA A 15 -6.70 17.50 -25.68
C ALA A 15 -5.41 17.35 -26.52
N TYR A 16 -4.97 16.11 -26.73
CA TYR A 16 -3.84 15.78 -27.59
C TYR A 16 -4.16 16.15 -29.06
N ALA A 17 -5.33 15.68 -29.57
CA ALA A 17 -5.75 15.95 -30.95
C ALA A 17 -5.90 17.45 -31.22
N ALA A 18 -6.39 18.23 -30.26
CA ALA A 18 -6.45 19.70 -30.39
C ALA A 18 -5.06 20.35 -30.43
N GLY A 19 -4.10 19.81 -29.65
CA GLY A 19 -2.69 20.24 -29.71
C GLY A 19 -1.99 19.95 -31.03
N GLU A 20 -2.45 18.92 -31.74
CA GLU A 20 -1.97 18.53 -33.08
C GLU A 20 -2.85 19.14 -34.21
N GLU A 21 -3.73 20.08 -33.90
CA GLU A 21 -4.65 20.72 -34.84
C GLU A 21 -5.58 19.75 -35.58
N LEU A 22 -5.84 18.57 -35.05
CA LEU A 22 -6.72 17.54 -35.62
C LEU A 22 -8.20 17.73 -35.25
N CYS A 23 -8.49 18.58 -34.26
CA CYS A 23 -9.84 18.96 -33.86
C CYS A 23 -9.82 20.30 -33.13
N ASP A 24 -10.96 21.02 -33.16
CA ASP A 24 -11.07 22.38 -32.59
C ASP A 24 -11.27 22.39 -31.06
N SER A 25 -11.82 21.31 -30.48
CA SER A 25 -12.15 21.28 -29.03
C SER A 25 -12.41 19.89 -28.52
N ASP A 26 -12.45 19.75 -27.18
CA ASP A 26 -12.84 18.52 -26.48
C ASP A 26 -14.37 18.40 -26.37
N PRO A 27 -15.06 17.55 -27.16
CA PRO A 27 -16.52 17.35 -27.08
C PRO A 27 -16.94 16.72 -25.74
N THR A 28 -16.04 16.14 -24.99
CA THR A 28 -16.34 15.50 -23.70
C THR A 28 -16.29 16.47 -22.51
N ALA A 29 -15.90 17.72 -22.73
CA ALA A 29 -15.74 18.73 -21.68
C ALA A 29 -17.04 18.96 -20.90
N LEU A 30 -18.18 19.02 -21.60
CA LEU A 30 -19.51 19.22 -21.01
C LEU A 30 -19.96 18.03 -20.14
N LEU A 31 -19.49 16.81 -20.46
CA LEU A 31 -19.81 15.60 -19.70
C LEU A 31 -19.20 15.58 -18.29
N LYS A 32 -18.27 16.50 -17.98
CA LYS A 32 -17.68 16.63 -16.65
C LYS A 32 -18.72 16.89 -15.56
N ARG A 33 -19.80 17.57 -15.89
CA ARG A 33 -20.91 17.89 -14.97
C ARG A 33 -21.98 16.77 -14.94
N SER A 34 -22.14 16.02 -16.03
CA SER A 34 -23.16 14.98 -16.16
C SER A 34 -22.79 13.69 -15.43
N VAL A 35 -21.48 13.38 -15.32
CA VAL A 35 -21.02 12.16 -14.64
C VAL A 35 -20.79 12.46 -13.16
N LYS A 36 -21.74 12.11 -12.30
CA LYS A 36 -21.63 12.27 -10.84
C LYS A 36 -20.53 11.38 -10.30
N ARG A 37 -19.62 11.97 -9.52
CA ARG A 37 -18.63 11.20 -8.75
C ARG A 37 -19.33 10.53 -7.56
N PRO A 38 -19.18 9.22 -7.37
CA PRO A 38 -19.65 8.58 -6.15
C PRO A 38 -18.89 9.19 -4.96
N ARG A 39 -19.57 9.33 -3.84
CA ARG A 39 -18.91 9.74 -2.58
C ARG A 39 -17.87 8.70 -2.22
N VAL A 40 -16.62 9.12 -2.14
CA VAL A 40 -15.54 8.27 -1.64
C VAL A 40 -15.76 8.10 -0.14
N ARG A 41 -16.05 6.86 0.29
CA ARG A 41 -16.02 6.53 1.72
C ARG A 41 -14.59 6.12 2.07
N HIS A 42 -13.88 6.99 2.77
CA HIS A 42 -12.61 6.62 3.37
C HIS A 42 -12.89 5.73 4.60
N HIS A 43 -12.15 4.65 4.73
CA HIS A 43 -12.18 3.89 5.97
C HIS A 43 -11.62 4.76 7.09
N PRO A 44 -12.32 4.84 8.25
CA PRO A 44 -11.79 5.60 9.38
C PRO A 44 -10.44 5.02 9.85
N PRO A 45 -9.59 5.83 10.49
CA PRO A 45 -8.42 5.31 11.18
C PRO A 45 -8.85 4.37 12.30
N LEU A 46 -7.97 3.44 12.68
CA LEU A 46 -8.22 2.58 13.83
C LEU A 46 -8.10 3.41 15.11
N PRO A 47 -9.12 3.44 15.99
CA PRO A 47 -9.01 4.12 17.27
C PRO A 47 -7.84 3.57 18.08
N TRP A 48 -7.13 4.44 18.81
CA TRP A 48 -5.95 4.02 19.57
C TRP A 48 -6.27 2.95 20.62
N GLN A 49 -7.47 2.98 21.22
CA GLN A 49 -7.96 2.00 22.17
C GLN A 49 -8.11 0.59 21.55
N GLU A 50 -8.34 0.52 20.26
CA GLU A 50 -8.51 -0.74 19.52
C GLU A 50 -7.16 -1.36 19.08
N ILE A 51 -6.07 -0.60 19.10
CA ILE A 51 -4.76 -1.05 18.61
C ILE A 51 -4.26 -2.30 19.34
N PRO A 52 -4.29 -2.41 20.69
CA PRO A 52 -3.84 -3.62 21.39
C PRO A 52 -4.64 -4.86 20.97
N LYS A 53 -5.96 -4.74 20.92
CA LYS A 53 -6.85 -5.83 20.49
C LYS A 53 -6.61 -6.21 19.02
N PHE A 54 -6.41 -5.22 18.17
CA PHE A 54 -6.06 -5.44 16.76
C PHE A 54 -4.76 -6.23 16.62
N LEU A 55 -3.69 -5.82 17.32
CA LEU A 55 -2.39 -6.48 17.27
C LEU A 55 -2.44 -7.92 17.80
N SER A 56 -3.21 -8.20 18.87
CA SER A 56 -3.44 -9.56 19.34
C SER A 56 -4.11 -10.42 18.26
N ARG A 57 -5.15 -9.89 17.61
CA ARG A 57 -5.83 -10.60 16.50
C ARG A 57 -4.93 -10.82 15.29
N VAL A 58 -4.00 -9.89 15.02
CA VAL A 58 -3.01 -10.04 13.93
C VAL A 58 -2.12 -11.25 14.19
N ASP A 59 -1.73 -11.53 15.45
CA ASP A 59 -0.90 -12.68 15.79
C ASP A 59 -1.59 -14.03 15.49
N ASP A 60 -2.90 -14.06 15.61
CA ASP A 60 -3.72 -15.25 15.32
C ASP A 60 -4.15 -15.33 13.84
N ALA A 61 -3.76 -14.38 13.00
CA ALA A 61 -4.28 -14.23 11.63
C ALA A 61 -3.74 -15.28 10.62
N GLY A 62 -2.95 -16.25 11.04
CA GLY A 62 -2.54 -17.39 10.21
C GLY A 62 -1.08 -17.30 9.71
N TYR A 63 -0.85 -17.28 8.39
CA TYR A 63 0.50 -17.43 7.84
C TYR A 63 1.49 -16.36 8.35
N ARG A 64 2.56 -16.81 9.02
CA ARG A 64 3.49 -15.96 9.79
C ARG A 64 4.09 -14.81 9.01
N VAL A 65 4.47 -15.01 7.75
CA VAL A 65 4.99 -13.94 6.86
C VAL A 65 3.97 -12.81 6.69
N THR A 66 2.67 -13.12 6.62
CA THR A 66 1.60 -12.13 6.49
C THR A 66 1.35 -11.40 7.82
N VAL A 67 1.44 -12.11 8.94
CA VAL A 67 1.39 -11.53 10.30
C VAL A 67 2.52 -10.50 10.46
N ILE A 68 3.76 -10.87 10.11
CA ILE A 68 4.92 -9.97 10.16
C ILE A 68 4.70 -8.75 9.26
N ALA A 69 4.14 -8.94 8.05
CA ALA A 69 3.84 -7.81 7.15
C ALA A 69 2.84 -6.83 7.78
N LEU A 70 1.76 -7.30 8.41
CA LEU A 70 0.78 -6.45 9.09
C LEU A 70 1.39 -5.71 10.28
N ARG A 71 2.23 -6.38 11.07
CA ARG A 71 2.94 -5.76 12.21
C ARG A 71 3.94 -4.72 11.74
N LEU A 72 4.70 -4.99 10.67
CA LEU A 72 5.61 -4.00 10.09
C LEU A 72 4.85 -2.79 9.52
N MET A 73 3.67 -2.98 8.90
CA MET A 73 2.79 -1.88 8.51
C MET A 73 2.40 -0.99 9.70
N ALA A 74 2.09 -1.60 10.85
CA ALA A 74 1.73 -0.88 12.07
C ALA A 74 2.93 -0.17 12.73
N LEU A 75 4.16 -0.66 12.53
CA LEU A 75 5.36 -0.08 13.14
C LEU A 75 6.05 0.97 12.27
N THR A 76 5.87 0.90 10.95
CA THR A 76 6.60 1.76 10.00
C THR A 76 5.70 2.75 9.27
N TYR A 77 4.39 2.53 9.24
CA TYR A 77 3.40 3.36 8.56
C TYR A 77 3.70 3.68 7.09
N VAL A 78 4.51 2.86 6.44
CA VAL A 78 4.83 2.98 5.02
C VAL A 78 3.63 2.65 4.14
N ARG A 79 3.68 2.98 2.85
CA ARG A 79 2.62 2.54 1.93
C ARG A 79 2.69 1.03 1.73
N THR A 80 1.53 0.40 1.60
CA THR A 80 1.43 -1.05 1.37
C THR A 80 2.29 -1.53 0.19
N ALA A 81 2.37 -0.73 -0.88
CA ALA A 81 3.18 -1.05 -2.04
C ALA A 81 4.69 -0.97 -1.75
N GLU A 82 5.11 -0.04 -0.89
CA GLU A 82 6.51 0.11 -0.47
C GLU A 82 6.94 -1.13 0.30
N LEU A 83 6.17 -1.56 1.31
CA LEU A 83 6.48 -2.76 2.09
C LEU A 83 6.46 -4.04 1.24
N ARG A 84 5.38 -4.27 0.48
CA ARG A 84 5.24 -5.49 -0.31
C ARG A 84 6.36 -5.70 -1.34
N LYS A 85 6.87 -4.60 -1.90
CA LYS A 85 7.93 -4.62 -2.92
C LYS A 85 9.32 -4.39 -2.33
N ALA A 86 9.48 -4.40 -1.00
CA ALA A 86 10.75 -4.19 -0.36
C ALA A 86 11.73 -5.33 -0.65
N HIS A 87 12.98 -4.95 -0.87
CA HIS A 87 14.10 -5.87 -1.05
C HIS A 87 14.96 -5.91 0.21
N TRP A 88 15.56 -7.04 0.52
CA TRP A 88 16.47 -7.16 1.67
C TRP A 88 17.63 -6.18 1.61
N SER A 89 18.12 -5.86 0.41
CA SER A 89 19.20 -4.89 0.20
C SER A 89 18.86 -3.44 0.57
N GLU A 90 17.61 -3.14 0.90
CA GLU A 90 17.16 -1.80 1.31
C GLU A 90 17.29 -1.58 2.83
N PHE A 91 17.58 -2.65 3.59
CA PHE A 91 17.59 -2.64 5.04
C PHE A 91 19.02 -2.68 5.58
N ASP A 92 19.38 -1.67 6.34
CA ASP A 92 20.54 -1.65 7.22
C ASP A 92 20.02 -1.88 8.66
N LEU A 93 20.13 -3.12 9.12
CA LEU A 93 19.64 -3.51 10.45
C LEU A 93 20.58 -3.04 11.56
N ASP A 94 21.86 -2.79 11.28
CA ASP A 94 22.85 -2.31 12.26
C ASP A 94 22.61 -0.82 12.55
N SER A 95 22.38 -0.03 11.50
CA SER A 95 21.99 1.39 11.63
C SER A 95 20.50 1.59 11.92
N ALA A 96 19.71 0.50 12.00
CA ALA A 96 18.26 0.53 12.21
C ALA A 96 17.52 1.39 11.16
N MET A 97 17.88 1.26 9.88
CA MET A 97 17.36 2.08 8.79
C MET A 97 16.84 1.24 7.64
N TRP A 98 15.72 1.65 7.06
CA TRP A 98 15.21 1.16 5.78
C TRP A 98 15.15 2.30 4.77
N THR A 99 15.86 2.16 3.65
CA THR A 99 15.87 3.16 2.57
C THR A 99 15.07 2.65 1.38
N VAL A 100 13.87 3.21 1.18
CA VAL A 100 13.06 2.93 -0.01
C VAL A 100 13.64 3.71 -1.19
N PRO A 101 14.08 3.05 -2.28
CA PRO A 101 14.71 3.75 -3.41
C PRO A 101 13.79 4.75 -4.11
N ALA A 102 14.34 5.86 -4.59
CA ALA A 102 13.65 6.91 -5.33
C ALA A 102 12.82 6.40 -6.52
N GLY A 103 13.32 5.37 -7.23
CA GLY A 103 12.60 4.77 -8.38
C GLY A 103 11.27 4.10 -8.03
N ARG A 104 11.00 3.81 -6.75
CA ARG A 104 9.72 3.28 -6.25
C ARG A 104 8.83 4.35 -5.63
N MET A 105 9.31 5.59 -5.53
CA MET A 105 8.61 6.70 -4.90
C MET A 105 7.92 7.60 -5.93
N LYS A 106 6.69 8.04 -5.60
CA LYS A 106 5.94 8.95 -6.48
C LYS A 106 6.66 10.29 -6.71
N MET A 107 7.37 10.79 -5.69
CA MET A 107 8.11 12.06 -5.72
C MET A 107 9.55 11.91 -6.20
N ARG A 108 9.99 10.67 -6.52
CA ARG A 108 11.36 10.35 -6.96
C ARG A 108 12.48 10.72 -5.97
N ASP A 109 12.14 10.92 -4.70
CA ASP A 109 13.10 11.06 -3.60
C ASP A 109 13.14 9.78 -2.79
N PRO A 110 14.31 9.34 -2.27
CA PRO A 110 14.40 8.18 -1.41
C PRO A 110 13.64 8.45 -0.10
N HIS A 111 12.93 7.43 0.39
CA HIS A 111 12.22 7.53 1.67
C HIS A 111 12.97 6.74 2.73
N ILE A 112 13.48 7.44 3.72
CA ILE A 112 14.23 6.87 4.84
C ILE A 112 13.24 6.60 5.98
N VAL A 113 13.20 5.34 6.44
CA VAL A 113 12.31 4.86 7.50
C VAL A 113 13.16 4.35 8.66
N PRO A 114 13.18 5.03 9.81
CA PRO A 114 13.85 4.51 11.00
C PRO A 114 13.10 3.28 11.52
N LEU A 115 13.85 2.25 11.92
CA LEU A 115 13.31 0.99 12.39
C LEU A 115 13.32 0.93 13.90
N SER A 116 12.18 0.67 14.52
CA SER A 116 12.10 0.39 15.95
C SER A 116 12.76 -0.96 16.28
N LYS A 117 13.14 -1.16 17.56
CA LYS A 117 13.66 -2.46 18.04
C LYS A 117 12.70 -3.62 17.71
N GLN A 118 11.39 -3.38 17.84
CA GLN A 118 10.37 -4.37 17.50
C GLN A 118 10.37 -4.70 16.00
N ALA A 119 10.53 -3.69 15.13
CA ALA A 119 10.61 -3.91 13.68
C ALA A 119 11.84 -4.74 13.30
N ILE A 120 12.99 -4.48 13.93
CA ILE A 120 14.24 -5.23 13.71
C ILE A 120 14.07 -6.71 14.12
N VAL A 121 13.44 -6.98 15.26
CA VAL A 121 13.16 -8.37 15.70
C VAL A 121 12.31 -9.09 14.66
N LEU A 122 11.24 -8.45 14.18
CA LEU A 122 10.37 -9.02 13.15
C LEU A 122 11.08 -9.23 11.81
N LEU A 123 11.97 -8.32 11.42
CA LEU A 123 12.77 -8.44 10.20
C LEU A 123 13.78 -9.59 10.30
N LYS A 124 14.42 -9.77 11.45
CA LYS A 124 15.32 -10.91 11.70
C LYS A 124 14.57 -12.23 11.63
N GLU A 125 13.38 -12.31 12.24
CA GLU A 125 12.52 -13.49 12.13
C GLU A 125 12.08 -13.71 10.67
N LEU A 126 11.65 -12.66 9.97
CA LEU A 126 11.25 -12.76 8.55
C LEU A 126 12.41 -13.26 7.69
N HIS A 127 13.64 -12.86 7.99
CA HIS A 127 14.82 -13.29 7.24
C HIS A 127 15.04 -14.80 7.34
N THR A 128 14.73 -15.43 8.48
CA THR A 128 14.79 -16.91 8.59
C THR A 128 13.77 -17.61 7.69
N LEU A 129 12.65 -16.94 7.38
CA LEU A 129 11.56 -17.49 6.58
C LEU A 129 11.71 -17.20 5.07
N THR A 130 12.24 -16.03 4.72
CA THR A 130 12.26 -15.54 3.33
C THR A 130 13.60 -15.00 2.86
N GLY A 131 14.66 -15.11 3.66
CA GLY A 131 16.00 -14.57 3.37
C GLY A 131 16.67 -15.15 2.11
N GLY A 132 16.25 -16.33 1.66
CA GLY A 132 16.66 -16.90 0.37
C GLY A 132 16.05 -16.20 -0.87
N SER A 133 15.10 -15.28 -0.67
CA SER A 133 14.51 -14.44 -1.70
C SER A 133 15.17 -13.06 -1.72
N LYS A 134 15.18 -12.39 -2.90
CA LYS A 134 15.60 -10.99 -2.99
C LYS A 134 14.61 -10.04 -2.31
N VAL A 135 13.32 -10.42 -2.27
CA VAL A 135 12.23 -9.60 -1.70
C VAL A 135 11.83 -10.11 -0.33
N LEU A 136 11.42 -9.19 0.57
CA LEU A 136 10.96 -9.54 1.90
C LEU A 136 9.73 -10.45 1.87
N PHE A 137 8.79 -10.16 0.98
CA PHE A 137 7.49 -10.81 0.90
C PHE A 137 7.30 -11.46 -0.47
N PRO A 138 7.92 -12.63 -0.73
CA PRO A 138 7.75 -13.35 -1.99
C PRO A 138 6.31 -13.83 -2.16
N GLY A 139 5.88 -13.94 -3.42
CA GLY A 139 4.57 -14.47 -3.78
C GLY A 139 4.47 -15.95 -3.49
N PHE A 140 3.45 -16.36 -2.73
CA PHE A 140 3.26 -17.76 -2.33
C PHE A 140 3.03 -18.70 -3.52
N ARG A 141 2.26 -18.26 -4.53
CA ARG A 141 1.84 -19.12 -5.66
C ARG A 141 2.79 -19.09 -6.86
N LYS A 142 3.61 -18.07 -7.00
CA LYS A 142 4.47 -17.85 -8.16
C LYS A 142 5.85 -17.40 -7.71
N PRO A 143 6.87 -18.27 -7.79
CA PRO A 143 8.26 -17.92 -7.49
C PRO A 143 8.71 -16.68 -8.28
N GLY A 144 9.56 -15.85 -7.67
CA GLY A 144 10.07 -14.63 -8.31
C GLY A 144 9.09 -13.44 -8.33
N THR A 145 7.86 -13.60 -7.82
CA THR A 145 6.91 -12.49 -7.68
C THR A 145 6.88 -11.97 -6.23
N VAL A 146 6.27 -10.80 -6.04
CA VAL A 146 6.01 -10.24 -4.71
C VAL A 146 4.61 -10.61 -4.20
N MET A 147 4.38 -10.53 -2.90
CA MET A 147 3.07 -10.69 -2.28
C MET A 147 2.00 -9.88 -3.01
N SER A 148 0.83 -10.47 -3.26
CA SER A 148 -0.27 -9.81 -3.96
C SER A 148 -0.76 -8.53 -3.24
N ALA A 149 -1.20 -7.54 -4.02
CA ALA A 149 -1.74 -6.28 -3.49
C ALA A 149 -2.95 -6.47 -2.56
N THR A 150 -3.69 -7.55 -2.75
CA THR A 150 -4.91 -7.85 -2.00
C THR A 150 -4.68 -8.72 -0.76
N THR A 151 -3.48 -9.33 -0.61
CA THR A 151 -3.22 -10.31 0.46
C THR A 151 -3.49 -9.74 1.84
N LEU A 152 -2.94 -8.57 2.17
CA LEU A 152 -3.11 -7.96 3.50
C LEU A 152 -4.58 -7.60 3.77
N ASN A 153 -5.27 -7.03 2.79
CA ASN A 153 -6.68 -6.69 2.95
C ASN A 153 -7.57 -7.93 3.12
N LYS A 154 -7.29 -9.03 2.41
CA LYS A 154 -8.01 -10.29 2.60
C LYS A 154 -7.83 -10.88 4.00
N VAL A 155 -6.66 -10.68 4.61
CA VAL A 155 -6.45 -11.08 6.00
C VAL A 155 -7.25 -10.18 6.94
N LEU A 156 -7.20 -8.86 6.75
CA LEU A 156 -8.01 -7.92 7.52
C LEU A 156 -9.52 -8.22 7.41
N GLU A 157 -10.02 -8.56 6.23
CA GLU A 157 -11.41 -8.99 6.01
C GLU A 157 -11.75 -10.24 6.84
N ARG A 158 -10.88 -11.28 6.83
CA ARG A 158 -11.08 -12.50 7.64
C ARG A 158 -11.03 -12.25 9.14
N MET A 159 -10.26 -11.25 9.57
CA MET A 159 -10.22 -10.79 10.95
C MET A 159 -11.46 -9.97 11.36
N GLY A 160 -12.41 -9.72 10.45
CA GLY A 160 -13.63 -8.95 10.70
C GLY A 160 -13.50 -7.44 10.49
N TYR A 161 -12.40 -6.96 9.89
CA TYR A 161 -12.20 -5.54 9.57
C TYR A 161 -12.63 -5.16 8.15
N GLY A 162 -13.25 -6.08 7.39
CA GLY A 162 -13.76 -5.83 6.05
C GLY A 162 -14.68 -4.62 6.00
N GLY A 163 -14.46 -3.70 5.06
CA GLY A 163 -15.26 -2.48 4.94
C GLY A 163 -15.05 -1.43 6.03
N GLN A 164 -14.29 -1.72 7.10
CA GLN A 164 -14.03 -0.82 8.23
C GLN A 164 -12.60 -0.33 8.26
N PHE A 165 -11.63 -1.19 7.99
CA PHE A 165 -10.21 -0.88 8.03
C PHE A 165 -9.49 -1.57 6.88
N SER A 166 -8.44 -0.97 6.35
CA SER A 166 -7.62 -1.51 5.26
C SER A 166 -6.14 -1.33 5.54
N SER A 167 -5.29 -2.05 4.82
CA SER A 167 -3.83 -1.89 4.95
C SER A 167 -3.33 -0.46 4.68
N HIS A 168 -4.10 0.35 3.95
CA HIS A 168 -3.80 1.78 3.76
C HIS A 168 -4.20 2.61 5.00
N GLY A 169 -5.12 2.13 5.82
CA GLY A 169 -5.60 2.78 7.03
C GLY A 169 -4.54 2.94 8.11
N PHE A 170 -3.47 2.14 8.12
CA PHE A 170 -2.36 2.31 9.06
C PHE A 170 -1.76 3.72 9.03
N ARG A 171 -1.60 4.31 7.84
CA ARG A 171 -1.10 5.69 7.72
C ARG A 171 -2.08 6.72 8.29
N SER A 172 -3.38 6.54 8.03
CA SER A 172 -4.41 7.41 8.61
C SER A 172 -4.42 7.31 10.13
N THR A 173 -4.25 6.11 10.68
CA THR A 173 -4.12 5.89 12.13
C THR A 173 -2.92 6.64 12.70
N ALA A 174 -1.74 6.56 12.05
CA ALA A 174 -0.54 7.26 12.50
C ALA A 174 -0.67 8.79 12.51
N THR A 175 -1.49 9.37 11.63
CA THR A 175 -1.68 10.82 11.57
C THR A 175 -2.73 11.32 12.56
N THR A 176 -3.44 10.43 13.24
CA THR A 176 -4.49 10.76 14.22
C THR A 176 -4.10 10.41 15.66
N LEU A 177 -2.95 9.76 15.86
CA LEU A 177 -2.32 9.49 17.16
C LEU A 177 -1.50 10.68 17.63
#